data_335826e247ec221273987ba65bc74734
#
_entry.id   335826e247ec221273987ba65bc74734
#
_cell.length_a   1.000
_cell.length_b   1.000
_cell.length_c   1.000
_cell.angle_alpha   90.00
_cell.angle_beta   90.00
_cell.angle_gamma   90.00
#
_symmetry.space_group_name_H-M   'P 1'
#
loop_
_entity.id
_entity.type
_entity.pdbx_description
1 polymer ?
#
loop_
_entity_poly.entity_id
_entity_poly.type
_entity_poly.pdbx_seq_one_letter_code
_entity_poly.pdbx_strand_id
1 'polypeptide(L)'
;QKPGENSGLAAEIKKHVKTPVVTVGAFSEPDKMEAFLEESGVDCIAMGRALIADPFLPRKIMRGKVADITPCLRCGECQSGMMRNKTMRCAVNPYIGREAEYFHPIPTREHKNLLVVGGGPAGMQAAITACERGHKVTLVEKSDRLGGLKYADNADFKANIRRYRDMTAAKVMALPVDVRLNTVVTDELVAEVKPDAIIACVGADPWALPVPGASGENVVFGAELKRADPRVGHKVVVIGGGLIGCEEGIELAKEGHEVTILEMQEELCPDCGRMHRLSVLHEIEVAETLHTATGFRCTGIDAEGVSAVDAEGKEVRFPADTVVMCAGMRPRSTEVERLSKYCTEFYVCGDATRARQIGQATRDGYDAVVNVGL
;
A
#
# COMPACT_ATOMS: atom_id res chain seq x y z
N GLN A 1 6.01 15.64 4.01
CA GLN A 1 6.81 16.08 5.17
C GLN A 1 8.07 15.22 5.27
N LYS A 2 9.23 15.87 5.36
CA LYS A 2 10.50 15.18 5.64
C LYS A 2 10.55 14.80 7.14
N PRO A 3 11.21 13.68 7.54
CA PRO A 3 11.50 13.40 8.94
C PRO A 3 12.28 14.56 9.56
N GLY A 4 11.83 15.04 10.73
CA GLY A 4 12.48 16.16 11.40
C GLY A 4 12.29 17.52 10.74
N GLU A 5 11.24 17.74 9.97
CA GLU A 5 11.01 19.00 9.21
C GLU A 5 11.10 20.27 10.09
N ASN A 6 10.62 20.19 11.34
CA ASN A 6 10.67 21.30 12.30
C ASN A 6 11.91 21.27 13.21
N SER A 7 12.81 20.31 13.03
CA SER A 7 13.93 20.09 13.94
C SER A 7 14.92 21.26 13.98
N GLY A 8 15.21 21.86 12.84
CA GLY A 8 16.09 23.03 12.76
C GLY A 8 15.58 24.23 13.55
N LEU A 9 14.26 24.50 13.49
CA LEU A 9 13.63 25.59 14.25
C LEU A 9 13.70 25.31 15.75
N ALA A 10 13.41 24.07 16.18
CA ALA A 10 13.47 23.70 17.58
C ALA A 10 14.91 23.77 18.13
N ALA A 11 15.90 23.33 17.36
CA ALA A 11 17.31 23.43 17.73
C ALA A 11 17.76 24.90 17.87
N GLU A 12 17.31 25.80 16.99
CA GLU A 12 17.62 27.21 17.08
C GLU A 12 16.99 27.84 18.33
N ILE A 13 15.71 27.57 18.59
CA ILE A 13 15.02 28.06 19.81
C ILE A 13 15.75 27.59 21.07
N LYS A 14 16.19 26.34 21.09
CA LYS A 14 16.88 25.76 22.27
C LYS A 14 18.15 26.52 22.67
N LYS A 15 18.86 27.12 21.71
CA LYS A 15 20.05 27.94 22.01
C LYS A 15 19.74 29.21 22.82
N HIS A 16 18.48 29.69 22.77
CA HIS A 16 18.07 30.96 23.36
C HIS A 16 17.22 30.81 24.63
N VAL A 17 16.81 29.59 24.99
CA VAL A 17 15.94 29.34 26.14
C VAL A 17 16.48 28.25 27.09
N LYS A 18 16.20 28.41 28.37
CA LYS A 18 16.47 27.37 29.39
C LYS A 18 15.29 26.41 29.58
N THR A 19 14.11 26.85 29.15
CA THR A 19 12.88 26.03 29.18
C THR A 19 13.04 24.78 28.33
N PRO A 20 12.52 23.63 28.75
CA PRO A 20 12.51 22.44 27.91
C PRO A 20 11.81 22.69 26.55
N VAL A 21 12.47 22.29 25.48
CA VAL A 21 11.98 22.42 24.10
C VAL A 21 11.57 21.06 23.57
N VAL A 22 10.36 20.98 23.04
CA VAL A 22 9.81 19.77 22.42
C VAL A 22 9.65 20.03 20.92
N THR A 23 10.19 19.14 20.09
CA THR A 23 9.98 19.19 18.63
C THR A 23 8.98 18.15 18.16
N VAL A 24 8.33 18.42 17.03
CA VAL A 24 7.48 17.49 16.30
C VAL A 24 7.79 17.61 14.81
N GLY A 25 7.80 16.49 14.07
CA GLY A 25 8.09 16.56 12.64
C GLY A 25 8.29 15.18 12.00
N ALA A 26 7.22 14.38 11.95
CA ALA A 26 7.24 13.07 11.27
C ALA A 26 8.36 12.11 11.71
N PHE A 27 8.80 12.19 12.93
CA PHE A 27 9.74 11.26 13.54
C PHE A 27 9.13 9.86 13.67
N SER A 28 9.86 8.82 13.27
CA SER A 28 9.42 7.41 13.35
C SER A 28 10.57 6.40 13.34
N GLU A 29 11.80 6.88 13.22
CA GLU A 29 13.01 6.06 13.13
C GLU A 29 13.87 6.31 14.37
N PRO A 30 14.04 5.32 15.26
CA PRO A 30 14.71 5.50 16.55
C PRO A 30 16.11 6.10 16.44
N ASP A 31 16.95 5.57 15.54
CA ASP A 31 18.33 6.02 15.38
C ASP A 31 18.41 7.50 14.96
N LYS A 32 17.50 7.94 14.06
CA LYS A 32 17.42 9.35 13.65
C LYS A 32 16.87 10.25 14.76
N MET A 33 16.02 9.73 15.63
CA MET A 33 15.52 10.47 16.78
C MET A 33 16.61 10.67 17.82
N GLU A 34 17.36 9.63 18.12
CA GLU A 34 18.47 9.68 19.07
C GLU A 34 19.56 10.64 18.60
N ALA A 35 20.04 10.46 17.36
CA ALA A 35 21.03 11.35 16.75
C ALA A 35 20.60 12.83 16.79
N PHE A 36 19.33 13.09 16.48
CA PHE A 36 18.81 14.47 16.54
C PHE A 36 18.82 15.06 17.96
N LEU A 37 18.41 14.29 18.98
CA LEU A 37 18.42 14.77 20.36
C LEU A 37 19.85 15.07 20.85
N GLU A 38 20.80 14.20 20.53
CA GLU A 38 22.20 14.38 20.88
C GLU A 38 22.83 15.61 20.21
N GLU A 39 22.58 15.78 18.90
CA GLU A 39 23.17 16.88 18.12
C GLU A 39 22.55 18.24 18.41
N SER A 40 21.25 18.29 18.65
CA SER A 40 20.51 19.56 18.77
C SER A 40 20.38 20.10 20.19
N GLY A 41 20.55 19.24 21.20
CA GLY A 41 20.28 19.55 22.60
C GLY A 41 18.79 19.82 22.91
N VAL A 42 17.88 19.54 21.96
CA VAL A 42 16.42 19.57 22.19
C VAL A 42 16.04 18.49 23.19
N ASP A 43 15.14 18.80 24.12
CA ASP A 43 14.88 17.94 25.27
C ASP A 43 13.97 16.76 24.97
N CYS A 44 13.00 16.92 24.04
CA CYS A 44 12.02 15.88 23.74
C CYS A 44 11.56 15.90 22.29
N ILE A 45 11.14 14.74 21.81
CA ILE A 45 10.46 14.55 20.52
C ILE A 45 9.01 14.14 20.78
N ALA A 46 8.05 14.88 20.22
CA ALA A 46 6.65 14.51 20.19
C ALA A 46 6.35 13.70 18.91
N MET A 47 5.64 12.60 19.08
CA MET A 47 5.23 11.72 17.99
C MET A 47 3.70 11.63 17.91
N GLY A 48 3.11 11.97 16.75
CA GLY A 48 1.68 11.81 16.49
C GLY A 48 1.42 10.55 15.68
N ARG A 49 1.55 10.66 14.36
CA ARG A 49 1.21 9.57 13.41
C ARG A 49 2.00 8.28 13.62
N ALA A 50 3.22 8.36 14.12
CA ALA A 50 4.00 7.16 14.46
C ALA A 50 3.35 6.34 15.58
N LEU A 51 2.77 7.02 16.60
CA LEU A 51 2.03 6.37 17.69
C LEU A 51 0.64 5.88 17.26
N ILE A 52 0.02 6.49 16.23
CA ILE A 52 -1.19 5.95 15.62
C ILE A 52 -0.88 4.63 14.89
N ALA A 53 0.26 4.55 14.22
CA ALA A 53 0.70 3.32 13.54
C ALA A 53 1.12 2.23 14.54
N ASP A 54 1.84 2.62 15.60
CA ASP A 54 2.32 1.73 16.66
C ASP A 54 2.23 2.41 18.04
N PRO A 55 1.16 2.17 18.81
CA PRO A 55 1.00 2.77 20.15
C PRO A 55 2.11 2.37 21.15
N PHE A 56 2.75 1.24 20.90
CA PHE A 56 3.81 0.71 21.76
C PHE A 56 5.21 1.07 21.29
N LEU A 57 5.37 1.94 20.30
CA LEU A 57 6.65 2.33 19.73
C LEU A 57 7.68 2.76 20.81
N PRO A 58 7.37 3.66 21.78
CA PRO A 58 8.34 4.04 22.81
C PRO A 58 8.76 2.84 23.66
N ARG A 59 7.82 1.99 24.05
CA ARG A 59 8.10 0.78 24.84
C ARG A 59 8.97 -0.22 24.08
N LYS A 60 8.78 -0.34 22.76
CA LYS A 60 9.59 -1.20 21.89
C LYS A 60 11.02 -0.68 21.81
N ILE A 61 11.21 0.65 21.64
CA ILE A 61 12.53 1.29 21.67
C ILE A 61 13.23 0.99 23.00
N MET A 62 12.59 1.29 24.13
CA MET A 62 13.15 1.06 25.46
C MET A 62 13.58 -0.38 25.73
N ARG A 63 12.97 -1.35 25.03
CA ARG A 63 13.27 -2.78 25.15
C ARG A 63 14.20 -3.31 24.06
N GLY A 64 14.74 -2.45 23.20
CA GLY A 64 15.58 -2.85 22.06
C GLY A 64 14.83 -3.62 20.94
N LYS A 65 13.48 -3.60 20.96
CA LYS A 65 12.63 -4.33 20.00
C LYS A 65 12.27 -3.47 18.80
N VAL A 66 13.27 -2.84 18.17
CA VAL A 66 13.08 -1.92 17.03
C VAL A 66 12.49 -2.64 15.81
N ALA A 67 12.85 -3.90 15.59
CA ALA A 67 12.33 -4.73 14.50
C ALA A 67 10.81 -4.99 14.60
N ASP A 68 10.24 -4.91 15.81
CA ASP A 68 8.82 -5.12 16.05
C ASP A 68 7.96 -3.86 15.79
N ILE A 69 8.58 -2.72 15.48
CA ILE A 69 7.85 -1.45 15.26
C ILE A 69 7.10 -1.50 13.94
N THR A 70 5.81 -1.14 13.97
CA THR A 70 5.00 -0.94 12.76
C THR A 70 5.20 0.49 12.25
N PRO A 71 5.87 0.72 11.09
CA PRO A 71 6.20 2.06 10.63
C PRO A 71 4.99 2.78 10.04
N CYS A 72 4.88 4.07 10.32
CA CYS A 72 3.87 4.94 9.72
C CYS A 72 4.16 5.16 8.21
N LEU A 73 3.18 4.91 7.34
CA LEU A 73 3.30 5.14 5.88
C LEU A 73 3.27 6.63 5.50
N ARG A 74 2.87 7.51 6.39
CA ARG A 74 2.56 8.94 6.11
C ARG A 74 1.49 9.16 5.04
N CYS A 75 0.63 8.17 4.81
CA CYS A 75 -0.42 8.18 3.79
C CYS A 75 -1.59 9.14 4.08
N GLY A 76 -1.67 9.74 5.28
CA GLY A 76 -2.73 10.68 5.65
C GLY A 76 -4.10 10.06 5.92
N GLU A 77 -4.25 8.73 5.93
CA GLU A 77 -5.53 8.05 6.16
C GLU A 77 -6.19 8.44 7.49
N CYS A 78 -5.39 8.54 8.57
CA CYS A 78 -5.88 8.97 9.87
C CYS A 78 -6.45 10.40 9.86
N GLN A 79 -5.81 11.33 9.14
CA GLN A 79 -6.26 12.70 8.99
C GLN A 79 -7.50 12.82 8.09
N SER A 80 -7.52 12.06 6.99
CA SER A 80 -8.65 12.04 6.05
C SER A 80 -9.95 11.56 6.69
N GLY A 81 -9.88 10.58 7.61
CA GLY A 81 -11.02 10.12 8.40
C GLY A 81 -11.58 11.24 9.28
N MET A 82 -10.72 11.91 10.04
CA MET A 82 -11.12 13.02 10.93
C MET A 82 -11.74 14.18 10.16
N MET A 83 -11.17 14.59 9.04
CA MET A 83 -11.71 15.67 8.19
C MET A 83 -13.11 15.36 7.61
N ARG A 84 -13.48 14.09 7.52
CA ARG A 84 -14.79 13.64 7.05
C ARG A 84 -15.76 13.34 8.20
N ASN A 85 -15.45 13.72 9.44
CA ASN A 85 -16.20 13.37 10.65
C ASN A 85 -16.44 11.85 10.79
N LYS A 86 -15.47 11.04 10.38
CA LYS A 86 -15.49 9.58 10.52
C LYS A 86 -14.51 9.14 11.60
N THR A 87 -14.72 7.95 12.12
CA THR A 87 -13.76 7.30 13.03
C THR A 87 -12.37 7.28 12.39
N MET A 88 -11.36 7.65 13.18
CA MET A 88 -9.96 7.60 12.76
C MET A 88 -9.61 6.16 12.34
N ARG A 89 -8.81 6.05 11.27
CA ARG A 89 -8.31 4.79 10.74
C ARG A 89 -6.81 4.91 10.46
N CYS A 90 -6.11 3.79 10.48
CA CYS A 90 -4.72 3.73 10.07
C CYS A 90 -4.55 2.65 8.99
N ALA A 91 -3.67 2.92 8.02
CA ALA A 91 -3.40 1.96 6.95
C ALA A 91 -2.65 0.71 7.43
N VAL A 92 -1.90 0.81 8.53
CA VAL A 92 -1.03 -0.28 9.02
C VAL A 92 -1.40 -0.77 10.42
N ASN A 93 -2.34 -0.10 11.09
CA ASN A 93 -2.82 -0.48 12.42
C ASN A 93 -4.35 -0.69 12.34
N PRO A 94 -4.82 -1.94 12.30
CA PRO A 94 -6.24 -2.25 12.19
C PRO A 94 -7.04 -1.95 13.48
N TYR A 95 -6.34 -1.73 14.61
CA TYR A 95 -6.97 -1.56 15.92
C TYR A 95 -7.49 -0.14 16.17
N ILE A 96 -6.99 0.87 15.44
CA ILE A 96 -7.38 2.26 15.63
C ILE A 96 -8.87 2.47 15.41
N GLY A 97 -9.52 3.06 16.43
CA GLY A 97 -10.97 3.23 16.51
C GLY A 97 -11.72 1.97 16.94
N ARG A 98 -10.98 0.93 17.35
CA ARG A 98 -11.48 -0.37 17.83
C ARG A 98 -10.69 -0.86 19.04
N GLU A 99 -10.10 0.05 19.80
CA GLU A 99 -9.19 -0.25 20.91
C GLU A 99 -9.86 -1.12 21.99
N ALA A 100 -11.16 -0.94 22.21
CA ALA A 100 -11.91 -1.76 23.15
C ALA A 100 -11.94 -3.24 22.75
N GLU A 101 -12.09 -3.53 21.44
CA GLU A 101 -12.06 -4.89 20.91
C GLU A 101 -10.65 -5.51 21.01
N TYR A 102 -9.62 -4.69 20.85
CA TYR A 102 -8.23 -5.15 20.94
C TYR A 102 -7.80 -5.43 22.38
N PHE A 103 -8.13 -4.54 23.33
CA PHE A 103 -7.76 -4.71 24.74
C PHE A 103 -8.68 -5.68 25.50
N HIS A 104 -9.89 -5.90 24.99
CA HIS A 104 -10.86 -6.85 25.52
C HIS A 104 -11.36 -7.78 24.39
N PRO A 105 -10.48 -8.58 23.79
CA PRO A 105 -10.85 -9.41 22.68
C PRO A 105 -11.88 -10.46 23.13
N ILE A 106 -12.85 -10.74 22.25
CA ILE A 106 -13.71 -11.90 22.42
C ILE A 106 -12.80 -13.14 22.45
N PRO A 107 -12.83 -13.95 23.50
CA PRO A 107 -11.98 -15.14 23.58
C PRO A 107 -12.20 -16.07 22.38
N THR A 108 -11.12 -16.59 21.84
CA THR A 108 -11.17 -17.63 20.82
C THR A 108 -11.78 -18.89 21.44
N ARG A 109 -12.91 -19.33 20.94
CA ARG A 109 -13.60 -20.51 21.49
C ARG A 109 -12.87 -21.80 21.14
N GLU A 110 -12.31 -21.84 19.93
CA GLU A 110 -11.66 -23.01 19.37
C GLU A 110 -10.42 -22.61 18.57
N HIS A 111 -9.28 -23.23 18.85
CA HIS A 111 -8.07 -23.03 18.07
C HIS A 111 -8.14 -23.85 16.80
N LYS A 112 -8.10 -23.18 15.65
CA LYS A 112 -8.24 -23.76 14.32
C LYS A 112 -6.93 -23.79 13.56
N ASN A 113 -6.87 -24.65 12.56
CA ASN A 113 -5.81 -24.71 11.57
C ASN A 113 -6.19 -23.83 10.39
N LEU A 114 -5.51 -22.72 10.18
CA LEU A 114 -5.82 -21.73 9.15
C LEU A 114 -4.85 -21.84 7.98
N LEU A 115 -5.39 -21.85 6.76
CA LEU A 115 -4.61 -21.69 5.53
C LEU A 115 -4.81 -20.27 5.00
N VAL A 116 -3.77 -19.46 5.08
CA VAL A 116 -3.72 -18.11 4.50
C VAL A 116 -3.08 -18.19 3.12
N VAL A 117 -3.80 -17.78 2.09
CA VAL A 117 -3.36 -17.87 0.69
C VAL A 117 -3.02 -16.49 0.16
N GLY A 118 -1.73 -16.23 -0.02
CA GLY A 118 -1.17 -14.94 -0.47
C GLY A 118 -0.52 -14.15 0.66
N GLY A 119 0.76 -13.82 0.49
CA GLY A 119 1.61 -13.12 1.46
C GLY A 119 1.66 -11.59 1.31
N GLY A 120 0.63 -10.97 0.72
CA GLY A 120 0.48 -9.51 0.68
C GLY A 120 0.03 -8.90 2.02
N PRO A 121 -0.26 -7.58 2.08
CA PRO A 121 -0.64 -6.90 3.34
C PRO A 121 -1.81 -7.55 4.08
N ALA A 122 -2.84 -8.01 3.37
CA ALA A 122 -3.98 -8.70 3.96
C ALA A 122 -3.58 -10.03 4.59
N GLY A 123 -2.82 -10.87 3.84
CA GLY A 123 -2.40 -12.19 4.32
C GLY A 123 -1.37 -12.11 5.46
N MET A 124 -0.43 -11.18 5.38
CA MET A 124 0.51 -10.94 6.49
C MET A 124 -0.22 -10.51 7.77
N GLN A 125 -1.20 -9.60 7.66
CA GLN A 125 -1.99 -9.18 8.81
C GLN A 125 -2.86 -10.33 9.34
N ALA A 126 -3.48 -11.11 8.45
CA ALA A 126 -4.24 -12.30 8.86
C ALA A 126 -3.36 -13.29 9.63
N ALA A 127 -2.16 -13.59 9.13
CA ALA A 127 -1.22 -14.49 9.81
C ALA A 127 -0.79 -13.96 11.19
N ILE A 128 -0.48 -12.66 11.32
CA ILE A 128 -0.16 -12.02 12.60
C ILE A 128 -1.32 -12.15 13.58
N THR A 129 -2.52 -11.75 13.16
CA THR A 129 -3.72 -11.79 14.01
C THR A 129 -4.06 -13.21 14.42
N ALA A 130 -3.94 -14.17 13.51
CA ALA A 130 -4.20 -15.57 13.79
C ALA A 130 -3.26 -16.16 14.86
N CYS A 131 -1.96 -15.85 14.77
CA CYS A 131 -0.99 -16.21 15.81
C CYS A 131 -1.30 -15.55 17.16
N GLU A 132 -1.64 -14.25 17.17
CA GLU A 132 -2.02 -13.53 18.39
C GLU A 132 -3.27 -14.14 19.06
N ARG A 133 -4.16 -14.75 18.27
CA ARG A 133 -5.35 -15.47 18.74
C ARG A 133 -5.13 -16.94 19.02
N GLY A 134 -3.91 -17.45 18.84
CA GLY A 134 -3.52 -18.83 19.16
C GLY A 134 -3.92 -19.88 18.10
N HIS A 135 -4.32 -19.49 16.91
CA HIS A 135 -4.56 -20.41 15.80
C HIS A 135 -3.23 -20.98 15.26
N LYS A 136 -3.28 -22.20 14.70
CA LYS A 136 -2.19 -22.74 13.89
C LYS A 136 -2.30 -22.17 12.47
N VAL A 137 -1.19 -21.68 11.92
CA VAL A 137 -1.21 -20.94 10.65
C VAL A 137 -0.23 -21.55 9.66
N THR A 138 -0.73 -21.88 8.47
CA THR A 138 0.09 -22.09 7.27
C THR A 138 -0.19 -20.94 6.31
N LEU A 139 0.85 -20.18 5.93
CA LEU A 139 0.77 -19.12 4.94
C LEU A 139 1.51 -19.55 3.68
N VAL A 140 0.81 -19.53 2.55
CA VAL A 140 1.41 -19.85 1.24
C VAL A 140 1.49 -18.61 0.37
N GLU A 141 2.64 -18.42 -0.29
CA GLU A 141 2.88 -17.32 -1.23
C GLU A 141 3.52 -17.87 -2.51
N LYS A 142 2.97 -17.50 -3.68
CA LYS A 142 3.44 -17.98 -4.98
C LYS A 142 4.80 -17.43 -5.40
N SER A 143 5.17 -16.28 -4.86
CA SER A 143 6.48 -15.65 -5.11
C SER A 143 7.53 -16.12 -4.11
N ASP A 144 8.77 -15.72 -4.37
CA ASP A 144 9.95 -16.04 -3.55
C ASP A 144 10.04 -15.23 -2.24
N ARG A 145 9.12 -14.28 -2.02
CA ARG A 145 9.09 -13.41 -0.82
C ARG A 145 7.68 -12.99 -0.43
N LEU A 146 7.50 -12.72 0.86
CA LEU A 146 6.32 -12.05 1.38
C LEU A 146 6.31 -10.54 1.03
N GLY A 147 5.14 -9.92 1.14
CA GLY A 147 4.96 -8.46 1.11
C GLY A 147 4.05 -7.98 0.01
N GLY A 148 3.97 -8.63 -1.14
CA GLY A 148 3.27 -8.07 -2.29
C GLY A 148 3.81 -6.66 -2.63
N LEU A 149 2.94 -5.68 -2.91
CA LEU A 149 3.31 -4.26 -3.08
C LEU A 149 4.53 -4.05 -4.00
N LYS A 150 4.56 -4.73 -5.15
CA LYS A 150 5.69 -4.69 -6.11
C LYS A 150 6.01 -3.26 -6.54
N TYR A 151 4.97 -2.43 -6.73
CA TYR A 151 5.09 -1.03 -7.08
C TYR A 151 5.81 -0.16 -6.01
N ALA A 152 6.04 -0.68 -4.80
CA ALA A 152 6.77 0.06 -3.78
C ALA A 152 8.27 0.24 -4.10
N ASP A 153 8.79 -0.52 -5.04
CA ASP A 153 10.19 -0.46 -5.45
C ASP A 153 10.44 0.54 -6.60
N ASN A 154 9.39 1.13 -7.18
CA ASN A 154 9.48 2.00 -8.36
C ASN A 154 9.98 3.41 -8.07
N ALA A 155 9.71 3.96 -6.87
CA ALA A 155 9.93 5.37 -6.58
C ALA A 155 10.52 5.60 -5.18
N ASP A 156 11.38 6.61 -5.06
CA ASP A 156 12.05 6.93 -3.79
C ASP A 156 11.06 7.39 -2.72
N PHE A 157 10.02 8.13 -3.09
CA PHE A 157 9.00 8.57 -2.15
C PHE A 157 8.18 7.44 -1.52
N LYS A 158 8.23 6.23 -2.10
CA LYS A 158 7.59 5.01 -1.58
C LYS A 158 8.42 4.29 -0.50
N ALA A 159 9.53 4.86 -0.03
CA ALA A 159 10.42 4.25 0.97
C ALA A 159 9.70 3.78 2.26
N ASN A 160 8.68 4.49 2.71
CA ASN A 160 7.90 4.06 3.88
C ASN A 160 7.04 2.81 3.59
N ILE A 161 6.58 2.63 2.35
CA ILE A 161 5.83 1.43 1.94
C ILE A 161 6.79 0.24 1.90
N ARG A 162 8.00 0.41 1.34
CA ARG A 162 9.05 -0.63 1.36
C ARG A 162 9.38 -1.04 2.79
N ARG A 163 9.66 -0.06 3.66
CA ARG A 163 9.96 -0.31 5.07
C ARG A 163 8.83 -1.08 5.77
N TYR A 164 7.57 -0.69 5.58
CA TYR A 164 6.41 -1.41 6.12
C TYR A 164 6.35 -2.84 5.61
N ARG A 165 6.46 -3.03 4.30
CA ARG A 165 6.45 -4.35 3.65
C ARG A 165 7.50 -5.27 4.27
N ASP A 166 8.74 -4.79 4.30
CA ASP A 166 9.90 -5.60 4.70
C ASP A 166 9.88 -5.90 6.21
N MET A 167 9.53 -4.94 7.05
CA MET A 167 9.40 -5.15 8.49
C MET A 167 8.22 -6.07 8.83
N THR A 168 7.09 -5.95 8.13
CA THR A 168 5.93 -6.82 8.36
C THR A 168 6.23 -8.25 7.89
N ALA A 169 6.92 -8.42 6.77
CA ALA A 169 7.37 -9.73 6.30
C ALA A 169 8.34 -10.37 7.32
N ALA A 170 9.32 -9.61 7.80
CA ALA A 170 10.23 -10.09 8.84
C ALA A 170 9.50 -10.49 10.14
N LYS A 171 8.49 -9.70 10.55
CA LYS A 171 7.64 -10.04 11.70
C LYS A 171 6.92 -11.37 11.50
N VAL A 172 6.30 -11.60 10.33
CA VAL A 172 5.62 -12.88 10.02
C VAL A 172 6.59 -14.05 10.05
N MET A 173 7.79 -13.88 9.47
CA MET A 173 8.81 -14.92 9.46
C MET A 173 9.35 -15.27 10.86
N ALA A 174 9.25 -14.36 11.82
CA ALA A 174 9.65 -14.58 13.22
C ALA A 174 8.54 -15.19 14.09
N LEU A 175 7.30 -15.26 13.59
CA LEU A 175 6.17 -15.89 14.28
C LEU A 175 6.12 -17.41 14.04
N PRO A 176 5.40 -18.18 14.87
CA PRO A 176 5.19 -19.62 14.66
C PRO A 176 4.20 -19.88 13.51
N VAL A 177 4.50 -19.36 12.33
CA VAL A 177 3.76 -19.54 11.08
C VAL A 177 4.55 -20.47 10.18
N ASP A 178 3.90 -21.50 9.63
CA ASP A 178 4.47 -22.31 8.54
C ASP A 178 4.39 -21.51 7.24
N VAL A 179 5.45 -20.79 6.89
CA VAL A 179 5.52 -19.95 5.68
C VAL A 179 6.09 -20.75 4.53
N ARG A 180 5.32 -20.89 3.46
CA ARG A 180 5.69 -21.63 2.24
C ARG A 180 5.74 -20.67 1.07
N LEU A 181 6.94 -20.24 0.70
CA LEU A 181 7.22 -19.41 -0.48
C LEU A 181 7.28 -20.29 -1.75
N ASN A 182 7.22 -19.66 -2.93
CA ASN A 182 7.20 -20.33 -4.24
C ASN A 182 6.14 -21.45 -4.29
N THR A 183 5.02 -21.27 -3.59
CA THR A 183 4.00 -22.30 -3.39
C THR A 183 2.64 -21.82 -3.87
N VAL A 184 2.03 -22.62 -4.74
CA VAL A 184 0.64 -22.46 -5.18
C VAL A 184 -0.22 -23.51 -4.48
N VAL A 185 -1.43 -23.15 -4.10
CA VAL A 185 -2.36 -24.10 -3.46
C VAL A 185 -2.77 -25.16 -4.46
N THR A 186 -2.56 -26.43 -4.08
CA THR A 186 -3.00 -27.64 -4.80
C THR A 186 -3.87 -28.51 -3.90
N ASP A 187 -4.53 -29.51 -4.50
CA ASP A 187 -5.34 -30.48 -3.75
C ASP A 187 -4.52 -31.22 -2.70
N GLU A 188 -3.27 -31.58 -3.07
CA GLU A 188 -2.33 -32.29 -2.18
C GLU A 188 -1.93 -31.42 -0.98
N LEU A 189 -1.67 -30.12 -1.22
CA LEU A 189 -1.35 -29.17 -0.16
C LEU A 189 -2.53 -29.02 0.81
N VAL A 190 -3.75 -28.89 0.30
CA VAL A 190 -4.94 -28.82 1.16
C VAL A 190 -5.16 -30.11 1.95
N ALA A 191 -4.94 -31.27 1.32
CA ALA A 191 -5.03 -32.57 1.99
C ALA A 191 -3.95 -32.75 3.07
N GLU A 192 -2.76 -32.18 2.89
CA GLU A 192 -1.67 -32.15 3.88
C GLU A 192 -2.01 -31.23 5.05
N VAL A 193 -2.35 -29.95 4.75
CA VAL A 193 -2.60 -28.91 5.75
C VAL A 193 -3.89 -29.18 6.53
N LYS A 194 -4.93 -29.71 5.88
CA LYS A 194 -6.27 -29.94 6.45
C LYS A 194 -6.82 -28.71 7.17
N PRO A 195 -7.01 -27.60 6.47
CA PRO A 195 -7.44 -26.36 7.10
C PRO A 195 -8.89 -26.45 7.57
N ASP A 196 -9.16 -25.90 8.76
CA ASP A 196 -10.51 -25.66 9.27
C ASP A 196 -11.14 -24.42 8.64
N ALA A 197 -10.29 -23.43 8.27
CA ALA A 197 -10.71 -22.25 7.55
C ALA A 197 -9.62 -21.79 6.54
N ILE A 198 -10.07 -21.18 5.44
CA ILE A 198 -9.19 -20.60 4.42
C ILE A 198 -9.41 -19.09 4.34
N ILE A 199 -8.32 -18.32 4.35
CA ILE A 199 -8.32 -16.88 4.17
C ILE A 199 -7.63 -16.57 2.84
N ALA A 200 -8.42 -16.26 1.81
CA ALA A 200 -7.96 -15.99 0.47
C ALA A 200 -7.56 -14.51 0.31
N CYS A 201 -6.24 -14.27 0.27
CA CYS A 201 -5.60 -12.96 0.10
C CYS A 201 -4.85 -12.88 -1.23
N VAL A 202 -5.41 -13.47 -2.28
CA VAL A 202 -4.74 -13.71 -3.58
C VAL A 202 -4.51 -12.44 -4.41
N GLY A 203 -5.10 -11.31 -4.00
CA GLY A 203 -4.89 -10.00 -4.63
C GLY A 203 -5.61 -9.84 -5.96
N ALA A 204 -5.07 -8.95 -6.82
CA ALA A 204 -5.62 -8.56 -8.10
C ALA A 204 -4.52 -8.53 -9.17
N ASP A 205 -4.93 -8.52 -10.44
CA ASP A 205 -4.05 -8.34 -11.59
C ASP A 205 -4.31 -6.98 -12.26
N PRO A 206 -3.31 -6.36 -12.91
CA PRO A 206 -3.53 -5.18 -13.73
C PRO A 206 -4.59 -5.45 -14.81
N TRP A 207 -5.44 -4.45 -15.02
CA TRP A 207 -6.48 -4.56 -16.03
C TRP A 207 -6.07 -3.88 -17.33
N ALA A 208 -6.02 -4.66 -18.41
CA ALA A 208 -5.92 -4.12 -19.75
C ALA A 208 -7.28 -3.60 -20.22
N LEU A 209 -7.33 -2.38 -20.76
CA LEU A 209 -8.55 -1.86 -21.39
C LEU A 209 -8.93 -2.74 -22.62
N PRO A 210 -10.22 -2.99 -22.82
CA PRO A 210 -10.68 -3.74 -24.00
C PRO A 210 -10.74 -2.85 -25.25
N VAL A 211 -9.60 -2.27 -25.61
CA VAL A 211 -9.46 -1.43 -26.81
C VAL A 211 -8.44 -2.04 -27.77
N PRO A 212 -8.54 -1.77 -29.08
CA PRO A 212 -7.54 -2.18 -30.05
C PRO A 212 -6.13 -1.73 -29.62
N GLY A 213 -5.14 -2.60 -29.75
CA GLY A 213 -3.75 -2.30 -29.45
C GLY A 213 -3.36 -2.32 -27.97
N ALA A 214 -4.27 -2.64 -27.05
CA ALA A 214 -3.97 -2.70 -25.60
C ALA A 214 -2.91 -3.76 -25.20
N SER A 215 -2.57 -4.69 -26.11
CA SER A 215 -1.52 -5.68 -25.94
C SER A 215 -0.32 -5.42 -26.88
N GLY A 216 -0.16 -4.19 -27.36
CA GLY A 216 0.95 -3.79 -28.22
C GLY A 216 2.30 -3.89 -27.52
N GLU A 217 3.38 -3.99 -28.29
CA GLU A 217 4.76 -4.09 -27.77
C GLU A 217 5.19 -2.83 -26.98
N ASN A 218 4.59 -1.68 -27.31
CA ASN A 218 4.81 -0.40 -26.64
C ASN A 218 3.92 -0.19 -25.41
N VAL A 219 3.12 -1.19 -25.02
CA VAL A 219 2.24 -1.11 -23.84
C VAL A 219 2.87 -1.81 -22.64
N VAL A 220 2.97 -1.12 -21.53
CA VAL A 220 3.45 -1.65 -20.25
C VAL A 220 2.44 -1.36 -19.14
N PHE A 221 2.37 -2.22 -18.11
CA PHE A 221 1.50 -1.96 -16.96
C PHE A 221 2.23 -1.16 -15.89
N GLY A 222 1.63 -0.06 -15.41
CA GLY A 222 2.22 0.78 -14.37
C GLY A 222 2.54 0.02 -13.07
N ALA A 223 1.69 -0.94 -12.71
CA ALA A 223 1.93 -1.78 -11.53
C ALA A 223 3.15 -2.73 -11.66
N GLU A 224 3.73 -2.85 -12.85
CA GLU A 224 4.87 -3.72 -13.16
C GLU A 224 6.12 -2.94 -13.57
N LEU A 225 6.03 -1.63 -13.68
CA LEU A 225 7.18 -0.77 -14.00
C LEU A 225 8.26 -0.89 -12.94
N LYS A 226 9.49 -0.75 -13.37
CA LYS A 226 10.66 -0.62 -12.51
C LYS A 226 11.25 0.77 -12.69
N ARG A 227 12.03 1.21 -11.73
CA ARG A 227 12.79 2.44 -11.85
C ARG A 227 13.73 2.34 -13.04
N ALA A 228 13.79 3.42 -13.85
CA ALA A 228 14.57 3.48 -15.10
C ALA A 228 14.32 2.25 -16.00
N ASP A 229 13.06 1.89 -16.20
CA ASP A 229 12.68 0.71 -16.98
C ASP A 229 13.09 0.91 -18.46
N PRO A 230 13.95 0.05 -19.01
CA PRO A 230 14.45 0.21 -20.38
C PRO A 230 13.40 0.06 -21.47
N ARG A 231 12.19 -0.39 -21.12
CA ARG A 231 11.05 -0.47 -22.05
C ARG A 231 10.36 0.87 -22.27
N VAL A 232 10.67 1.88 -21.43
CA VAL A 232 10.02 3.18 -21.47
C VAL A 232 10.80 4.14 -22.37
N GLY A 233 10.17 4.61 -23.44
CA GLY A 233 10.71 5.62 -24.37
C GLY A 233 10.59 7.03 -23.81
N HIS A 234 10.93 8.05 -24.62
CA HIS A 234 10.98 9.44 -24.16
C HIS A 234 9.58 10.03 -23.95
N LYS A 235 8.65 9.79 -24.91
CA LYS A 235 7.26 10.26 -24.84
C LYS A 235 6.36 9.16 -24.29
N VAL A 236 5.68 9.45 -23.18
CA VAL A 236 4.87 8.49 -22.44
C VAL A 236 3.43 8.98 -22.29
N VAL A 237 2.47 8.14 -22.64
CA VAL A 237 1.07 8.36 -22.24
C VAL A 237 0.69 7.35 -21.16
N VAL A 238 0.29 7.88 -20.00
CA VAL A 238 -0.24 7.08 -18.89
C VAL A 238 -1.76 7.04 -19.01
N ILE A 239 -2.35 5.89 -19.23
CA ILE A 239 -3.82 5.71 -19.33
C ILE A 239 -4.37 5.39 -17.93
N GLY A 240 -5.12 6.32 -17.36
CA GLY A 240 -5.74 6.26 -16.04
C GLY A 240 -5.12 7.21 -15.04
N GLY A 241 -5.91 8.20 -14.60
CA GLY A 241 -5.54 9.24 -13.63
C GLY A 241 -5.88 8.88 -12.18
N GLY A 242 -6.00 7.59 -11.86
CA GLY A 242 -6.05 7.11 -10.48
C GLY A 242 -4.70 7.28 -9.76
N LEU A 243 -4.63 6.87 -8.48
CA LEU A 243 -3.41 7.06 -7.67
C LEU A 243 -2.17 6.43 -8.32
N ILE A 244 -2.27 5.21 -8.84
CA ILE A 244 -1.13 4.52 -9.48
C ILE A 244 -0.66 5.30 -10.70
N GLY A 245 -1.57 5.71 -11.60
CA GLY A 245 -1.20 6.44 -12.81
C GLY A 245 -0.59 7.81 -12.52
N CYS A 246 -1.11 8.54 -11.54
CA CYS A 246 -0.52 9.82 -11.13
C CYS A 246 0.86 9.63 -10.51
N GLU A 247 1.05 8.65 -9.63
CA GLU A 247 2.36 8.38 -9.01
C GLU A 247 3.39 7.91 -10.03
N GLU A 248 3.03 7.02 -10.96
CA GLU A 248 3.93 6.58 -12.03
C GLU A 248 4.25 7.73 -13.00
N GLY A 249 3.26 8.55 -13.34
CA GLY A 249 3.48 9.74 -14.19
C GLY A 249 4.45 10.74 -13.56
N ILE A 250 4.33 11.00 -12.26
CA ILE A 250 5.25 11.87 -11.51
C ILE A 250 6.67 11.29 -11.52
N GLU A 251 6.82 9.99 -11.29
CA GLU A 251 8.16 9.37 -11.25
C GLU A 251 8.80 9.36 -12.63
N LEU A 252 8.08 9.01 -13.68
CA LEU A 252 8.57 9.06 -15.05
C LEU A 252 8.99 10.47 -15.46
N ALA A 253 8.24 11.51 -15.08
CA ALA A 253 8.63 12.89 -15.31
C ALA A 253 9.93 13.26 -14.58
N LYS A 254 10.11 12.79 -13.33
CA LYS A 254 11.37 12.95 -12.56
C LYS A 254 12.54 12.20 -13.19
N GLU A 255 12.29 11.12 -13.91
CA GLU A 255 13.29 10.38 -14.69
C GLU A 255 13.62 11.06 -16.03
N GLY A 256 12.92 12.14 -16.39
CA GLY A 256 13.20 12.96 -17.58
C GLY A 256 12.36 12.60 -18.81
N HIS A 257 11.29 11.82 -18.64
CA HIS A 257 10.33 11.54 -19.71
C HIS A 257 9.34 12.71 -19.90
N GLU A 258 8.83 12.87 -21.12
CA GLU A 258 7.70 13.74 -21.46
C GLU A 258 6.40 12.94 -21.27
N VAL A 259 5.64 13.23 -20.22
CA VAL A 259 4.52 12.40 -19.79
C VAL A 259 3.18 13.11 -19.96
N THR A 260 2.19 12.40 -20.49
CA THR A 260 0.79 12.84 -20.47
C THR A 260 -0.07 11.82 -19.72
N ILE A 261 -0.73 12.25 -18.65
CA ILE A 261 -1.74 11.43 -17.95
C ILE A 261 -3.09 11.65 -18.65
N LEU A 262 -3.61 10.58 -19.25
CA LEU A 262 -4.91 10.56 -19.91
C LEU A 262 -5.96 9.95 -18.98
N GLU A 263 -6.99 10.69 -18.62
CA GLU A 263 -8.05 10.27 -17.71
C GLU A 263 -9.44 10.56 -18.32
N MET A 264 -10.35 9.57 -18.21
CA MET A 264 -11.70 9.70 -18.74
C MET A 264 -12.64 10.54 -17.87
N GLN A 265 -12.33 10.68 -16.58
CA GLN A 265 -13.05 11.54 -15.66
C GLN A 265 -12.47 12.95 -15.65
N GLU A 266 -13.24 13.90 -15.11
CA GLU A 266 -12.80 15.31 -14.97
C GLU A 266 -11.73 15.48 -13.88
N GLU A 267 -11.64 14.55 -12.94
CA GLU A 267 -10.79 14.66 -11.76
C GLU A 267 -9.74 13.55 -11.70
N LEU A 268 -8.53 13.93 -11.29
CA LEU A 268 -7.45 12.99 -10.95
C LEU A 268 -7.57 12.53 -9.49
N CYS A 269 -7.19 11.28 -9.21
CA CYS A 269 -7.16 10.66 -7.89
C CYS A 269 -8.44 10.87 -7.05
N PRO A 270 -9.67 10.66 -7.59
CA PRO A 270 -10.91 10.93 -6.86
C PRO A 270 -11.06 10.08 -5.60
N ASP A 271 -10.51 8.88 -5.58
CA ASP A 271 -10.59 7.94 -4.46
C ASP A 271 -9.49 8.13 -3.40
N CYS A 272 -8.58 9.08 -3.59
CA CYS A 272 -7.51 9.36 -2.63
C CYS A 272 -8.02 10.08 -1.39
N GLY A 273 -7.35 9.85 -0.26
CA GLY A 273 -7.51 10.71 0.91
C GLY A 273 -7.14 12.15 0.58
N ARG A 274 -7.95 13.12 1.06
CA ARG A 274 -7.83 14.55 0.68
C ARG A 274 -6.40 15.10 0.75
N MET A 275 -5.68 14.82 1.84
CA MET A 275 -4.32 15.32 2.02
C MET A 275 -3.33 14.69 1.04
N HIS A 276 -3.50 13.41 0.75
CA HIS A 276 -2.68 12.71 -0.22
C HIS A 276 -2.94 13.23 -1.63
N ARG A 277 -4.22 13.39 -2.00
CA ARG A 277 -4.61 13.96 -3.30
C ARG A 277 -4.01 15.34 -3.52
N LEU A 278 -4.07 16.23 -2.53
CA LEU A 278 -3.47 17.57 -2.63
C LEU A 278 -1.95 17.49 -2.87
N SER A 279 -1.25 16.57 -2.23
CA SER A 279 0.19 16.40 -2.45
C SER A 279 0.49 15.85 -3.85
N VAL A 280 -0.30 14.91 -4.35
CA VAL A 280 -0.14 14.35 -5.70
C VAL A 280 -0.41 15.42 -6.77
N LEU A 281 -1.51 16.18 -6.63
CA LEU A 281 -1.84 17.26 -7.57
C LEU A 281 -0.76 18.36 -7.58
N HIS A 282 -0.19 18.69 -6.42
CA HIS A 282 0.92 19.65 -6.35
C HIS A 282 2.18 19.14 -7.07
N GLU A 283 2.55 17.87 -6.89
CA GLU A 283 3.70 17.27 -7.60
C GLU A 283 3.47 17.27 -9.12
N ILE A 284 2.23 17.04 -9.58
CA ILE A 284 1.87 17.13 -11.00
C ILE A 284 2.01 18.58 -11.50
N GLU A 285 1.51 19.54 -10.74
CA GLU A 285 1.53 20.97 -11.10
C GLU A 285 2.95 21.53 -11.25
N VAL A 286 3.88 21.09 -10.39
CA VAL A 286 5.27 21.59 -10.41
C VAL A 286 6.19 20.84 -11.36
N ALA A 287 5.74 19.73 -11.94
CA ALA A 287 6.53 18.93 -12.88
C ALA A 287 6.43 19.51 -14.30
N GLU A 288 7.53 20.05 -14.81
CA GLU A 288 7.59 20.76 -16.11
C GLU A 288 7.26 19.85 -17.32
N THR A 289 7.61 18.56 -17.24
CA THR A 289 7.44 17.59 -18.32
C THR A 289 6.21 16.68 -18.14
N LEU A 290 5.34 16.97 -17.16
CA LEU A 290 4.13 16.21 -16.88
C LEU A 290 2.88 17.01 -17.24
N HIS A 291 2.09 16.49 -18.15
CA HIS A 291 0.84 17.06 -18.62
C HIS A 291 -0.35 16.18 -18.24
N THR A 292 -1.52 16.78 -18.13
CA THR A 292 -2.75 16.06 -17.85
C THR A 292 -3.81 16.33 -18.92
N ALA A 293 -4.51 15.28 -19.33
CA ALA A 293 -5.66 15.35 -20.25
C ALA A 293 -6.83 14.61 -19.59
N THR A 294 -7.69 15.35 -18.89
CA THR A 294 -8.91 14.83 -18.25
C THR A 294 -10.11 14.97 -19.20
N GLY A 295 -11.16 14.17 -18.99
CA GLY A 295 -12.33 14.11 -19.87
C GLY A 295 -12.10 13.34 -21.19
N PHE A 296 -10.98 12.62 -21.32
CA PHE A 296 -10.66 11.87 -22.55
C PHE A 296 -10.70 10.36 -22.34
N ARG A 297 -11.53 9.67 -23.08
CA ARG A 297 -11.64 8.22 -23.05
C ARG A 297 -10.81 7.59 -24.16
N CYS A 298 -9.83 6.77 -23.80
CA CYS A 298 -9.03 5.99 -24.75
C CYS A 298 -9.92 5.08 -25.62
N THR A 299 -9.69 5.10 -26.94
CA THR A 299 -10.41 4.29 -27.91
C THR A 299 -9.51 3.31 -28.67
N GLY A 300 -8.20 3.51 -28.67
CA GLY A 300 -7.25 2.64 -29.32
C GLY A 300 -5.80 3.02 -29.03
N ILE A 301 -4.91 2.08 -29.25
CA ILE A 301 -3.47 2.23 -29.08
C ILE A 301 -2.80 1.66 -30.32
N ASP A 302 -1.74 2.30 -30.81
CA ASP A 302 -0.88 1.79 -31.89
C ASP A 302 0.58 2.17 -31.65
N ALA A 303 1.44 1.92 -32.62
CA ALA A 303 2.88 2.20 -32.51
C ALA A 303 3.21 3.70 -32.36
N GLU A 304 2.30 4.60 -32.73
CA GLU A 304 2.50 6.05 -32.69
C GLU A 304 1.86 6.71 -31.45
N GLY A 305 1.12 5.97 -30.62
CA GLY A 305 0.52 6.46 -29.37
C GLY A 305 -0.93 6.05 -29.16
N VAL A 306 -1.72 6.96 -28.56
CA VAL A 306 -3.08 6.71 -28.06
C VAL A 306 -4.10 7.56 -28.81
N SER A 307 -5.16 6.93 -29.31
CA SER A 307 -6.37 7.59 -29.79
C SER A 307 -7.38 7.69 -28.64
N ALA A 308 -8.01 8.85 -28.49
CA ALA A 308 -9.02 9.09 -27.47
C ALA A 308 -10.15 9.97 -28.02
N VAL A 309 -11.29 10.00 -27.31
CA VAL A 309 -12.40 10.90 -27.59
C VAL A 309 -12.72 11.73 -26.36
N ASP A 310 -13.07 13.00 -26.57
CA ASP A 310 -13.58 13.88 -25.52
C ASP A 310 -15.07 13.61 -25.22
N ALA A 311 -15.67 14.42 -24.36
CA ALA A 311 -17.08 14.30 -23.98
C ALA A 311 -18.05 14.54 -25.15
N GLU A 312 -17.65 15.34 -26.12
CA GLU A 312 -18.41 15.65 -27.34
C GLU A 312 -18.23 14.60 -28.44
N GLY A 313 -17.35 13.60 -28.24
CA GLY A 313 -17.06 12.55 -29.20
C GLY A 313 -16.03 12.93 -30.26
N LYS A 314 -15.33 14.05 -30.09
CA LYS A 314 -14.25 14.47 -31.00
C LYS A 314 -13.02 13.63 -30.74
N GLU A 315 -12.47 13.08 -31.82
CA GLU A 315 -11.23 12.32 -31.75
C GLU A 315 -10.00 13.21 -31.54
N VAL A 316 -9.13 12.78 -30.64
CA VAL A 316 -7.86 13.43 -30.33
C VAL A 316 -6.76 12.36 -30.29
N ARG A 317 -5.57 12.71 -30.79
CA ARG A 317 -4.40 11.86 -30.79
C ARG A 317 -3.37 12.32 -29.77
N PHE A 318 -2.85 11.39 -28.98
CA PHE A 318 -1.76 11.61 -28.03
C PHE A 318 -0.54 10.79 -28.48
N PRO A 319 0.49 11.43 -29.06
CA PRO A 319 1.70 10.74 -29.51
C PRO A 319 2.48 10.16 -28.32
N ALA A 320 2.95 8.92 -28.45
CA ALA A 320 3.74 8.25 -27.41
C ALA A 320 4.64 7.15 -27.99
N ASP A 321 5.86 7.07 -27.47
CA ASP A 321 6.76 5.94 -27.70
C ASP A 321 6.34 4.75 -26.82
N THR A 322 5.77 5.05 -25.64
CA THR A 322 5.32 4.04 -24.67
C THR A 322 3.98 4.45 -24.06
N VAL A 323 3.12 3.46 -23.91
CA VAL A 323 1.82 3.59 -23.24
C VAL A 323 1.86 2.84 -21.91
N VAL A 324 1.66 3.56 -20.79
CA VAL A 324 1.62 2.98 -19.46
C VAL A 324 0.17 2.75 -19.06
N MET A 325 -0.24 1.50 -18.96
CA MET A 325 -1.61 1.13 -18.59
C MET A 325 -1.81 1.15 -17.08
N CYS A 326 -2.62 2.11 -16.61
CA CYS A 326 -3.02 2.28 -15.20
C CYS A 326 -4.54 2.31 -15.04
N ALA A 327 -5.28 1.60 -15.90
CA ALA A 327 -6.73 1.63 -15.97
C ALA A 327 -7.45 0.87 -14.84
N GLY A 328 -6.71 0.41 -13.83
CA GLY A 328 -7.24 -0.26 -12.65
C GLY A 328 -6.70 -1.68 -12.46
N MET A 329 -7.28 -2.37 -11.48
CA MET A 329 -6.90 -3.73 -11.10
C MET A 329 -8.15 -4.61 -11.05
N ARG A 330 -8.03 -5.87 -11.47
CA ARG A 330 -9.11 -6.87 -11.38
C ARG A 330 -8.80 -7.90 -10.30
N PRO A 331 -9.74 -8.13 -9.36
CA PRO A 331 -9.65 -9.24 -8.41
C PRO A 331 -9.44 -10.58 -9.13
N ARG A 332 -8.64 -11.47 -8.53
CA ARG A 332 -8.43 -12.84 -9.00
C ARG A 332 -9.62 -13.73 -8.64
N SER A 333 -10.80 -13.39 -9.14
CA SER A 333 -12.06 -14.05 -8.77
C SER A 333 -12.09 -15.54 -9.11
N THR A 334 -11.49 -15.95 -10.24
CA THR A 334 -11.37 -17.37 -10.61
C THR A 334 -10.57 -18.17 -9.59
N GLU A 335 -9.49 -17.59 -9.04
CA GLU A 335 -8.70 -18.23 -8.01
C GLU A 335 -9.46 -18.30 -6.68
N VAL A 336 -10.18 -17.23 -6.32
CA VAL A 336 -11.06 -17.22 -5.15
C VAL A 336 -12.12 -18.31 -5.26
N GLU A 337 -12.78 -18.42 -6.41
CA GLU A 337 -13.80 -19.45 -6.66
C GLU A 337 -13.20 -20.87 -6.57
N ARG A 338 -12.00 -21.08 -7.10
CA ARG A 338 -11.29 -22.36 -6.98
C ARG A 338 -11.01 -22.73 -5.53
N LEU A 339 -10.52 -21.77 -4.75
CA LEU A 339 -10.16 -21.98 -3.34
C LEU A 339 -11.38 -22.20 -2.44
N SER A 340 -12.52 -21.60 -2.74
CA SER A 340 -13.74 -21.71 -1.93
C SER A 340 -14.31 -23.13 -1.87
N LYS A 341 -13.91 -24.01 -2.80
CA LYS A 341 -14.34 -25.43 -2.84
C LYS A 341 -13.71 -26.30 -1.77
N TYR A 342 -12.60 -25.84 -1.17
CA TYR A 342 -11.83 -26.66 -0.22
C TYR A 342 -12.31 -26.56 1.22
N CYS A 343 -13.00 -25.49 1.60
CA CYS A 343 -13.39 -25.27 2.99
C CYS A 343 -14.69 -24.49 3.08
N THR A 344 -15.58 -24.89 4.00
CA THR A 344 -16.86 -24.20 4.24
C THR A 344 -16.65 -22.86 4.93
N GLU A 345 -15.67 -22.77 5.83
CA GLU A 345 -15.30 -21.53 6.48
C GLU A 345 -14.25 -20.81 5.62
N PHE A 346 -14.71 -19.88 4.82
CA PHE A 346 -13.93 -19.25 3.76
C PHE A 346 -14.08 -17.74 3.78
N TYR A 347 -12.95 -17.02 3.83
CA TYR A 347 -12.90 -15.57 3.84
C TYR A 347 -12.10 -15.04 2.66
N VAL A 348 -12.53 -13.92 2.09
CA VAL A 348 -11.83 -13.24 0.99
C VAL A 348 -11.39 -11.85 1.45
N CYS A 349 -10.12 -11.51 1.30
CA CYS A 349 -9.53 -10.32 1.88
C CYS A 349 -8.70 -9.50 0.87
N GLY A 350 -8.63 -8.20 1.13
CA GLY A 350 -7.82 -7.27 0.35
C GLY A 350 -8.30 -7.15 -1.09
N ASP A 351 -7.36 -6.98 -2.03
CA ASP A 351 -7.67 -6.76 -3.44
C ASP A 351 -8.34 -7.96 -4.13
N ALA A 352 -8.37 -9.13 -3.47
CA ALA A 352 -9.15 -10.28 -3.94
C ALA A 352 -10.66 -10.04 -3.89
N THR A 353 -11.13 -9.12 -3.04
CA THR A 353 -12.53 -8.65 -3.03
C THR A 353 -12.74 -7.50 -3.99
N ARG A 354 -11.93 -6.48 -3.87
CA ARG A 354 -11.90 -5.27 -4.67
C ARG A 354 -10.56 -4.57 -4.46
N ALA A 355 -9.91 -4.16 -5.54
CA ALA A 355 -8.68 -3.39 -5.46
C ALA A 355 -8.91 -2.05 -4.74
N ARG A 356 -8.14 -1.82 -3.68
CA ARG A 356 -8.22 -0.64 -2.80
C ARG A 356 -6.84 -0.31 -2.23
N GLN A 357 -6.80 0.48 -1.18
CA GLN A 357 -5.58 0.89 -0.51
C GLN A 357 -5.13 -0.13 0.56
N ILE A 358 -3.86 -0.03 0.98
CA ILE A 358 -3.25 -0.91 2.00
C ILE A 358 -4.10 -1.00 3.27
N GLY A 359 -4.70 0.10 3.72
CA GLY A 359 -5.49 0.13 4.94
C GLY A 359 -6.72 -0.76 4.93
N GLN A 360 -7.37 -0.93 3.77
CA GLN A 360 -8.48 -1.87 3.63
C GLN A 360 -7.96 -3.31 3.67
N ALA A 361 -6.87 -3.60 2.95
CA ALA A 361 -6.27 -4.92 2.94
C ALA A 361 -5.85 -5.38 4.34
N THR A 362 -5.18 -4.51 5.10
CA THR A 362 -4.78 -4.77 6.49
C THR A 362 -5.99 -5.03 7.38
N ARG A 363 -7.05 -4.23 7.24
CA ARG A 363 -8.29 -4.39 8.01
C ARG A 363 -9.04 -5.65 7.64
N ASP A 364 -9.21 -5.95 6.36
CA ASP A 364 -9.87 -7.16 5.89
C ASP A 364 -9.17 -8.41 6.46
N GLY A 365 -7.83 -8.46 6.46
CA GLY A 365 -7.07 -9.56 7.03
C GLY A 365 -7.26 -9.71 8.54
N TYR A 366 -7.34 -8.61 9.28
CA TYR A 366 -7.67 -8.61 10.70
C TYR A 366 -9.10 -9.11 10.95
N ASP A 367 -10.08 -8.52 10.26
CA ASP A 367 -11.50 -8.81 10.45
C ASP A 367 -11.83 -10.28 10.09
N ALA A 368 -11.23 -10.83 9.04
CA ALA A 368 -11.42 -12.23 8.68
C ALA A 368 -11.05 -13.16 9.84
N VAL A 369 -9.88 -12.95 10.45
CA VAL A 369 -9.42 -13.81 11.54
C VAL A 369 -10.23 -13.63 12.82
N VAL A 370 -10.66 -12.40 13.14
CA VAL A 370 -11.53 -12.16 14.32
C VAL A 370 -12.86 -12.89 14.20
N ASN A 371 -13.33 -13.09 12.97
CA ASN A 371 -14.60 -13.77 12.69
C ASN A 371 -14.46 -15.30 12.57
N VAL A 372 -13.25 -15.85 12.57
CA VAL A 372 -13.05 -17.32 12.53
C VAL A 372 -13.65 -17.99 13.76
N GLY A 373 -14.58 -18.90 13.53
CA GLY A 373 -15.20 -19.71 14.60
C GLY A 373 -16.24 -18.96 15.44
N LEU A 374 -16.79 -17.86 14.93
CA LEU A 374 -17.92 -17.16 15.57
C LEU A 374 -19.26 -17.80 15.23
#